data_805c1d87687325975cf6a79fe2e8c57a
#
_entry.id   805c1d87687325975cf6a79fe2e8c57a
#
_cell.length_a   1.000
_cell.length_b   1.000
_cell.length_c   1.000
_cell.angle_alpha   90.00
_cell.angle_beta   90.00
_cell.angle_gamma   90.00
#
_symmetry.space_group_name_H-M   'P 1'
#
loop_
_entity.id
_entity.type
_entity.pdbx_description
1 polymer ?
#
loop_
_entity_poly.entity_id
_entity_poly.type
_entity_poly.pdbx_seq_one_letter_code
_entity_poly.pdbx_strand_id
1 'polypeptide(L)'
;MRRVVITGLGIVSCLGNDKATVTENLRNSRPGIRFNPEYKEMGLRSQVSGSIDLNLEELIDRKVYRFVGHAAAYAYLAMQDAIKDAGLTEEQVSNPRTGLVAGSGGASTLNQMEALDTLREKGVKRVGPYRVTRTMGSTVSACLATPFKIKGINYSISSACATSAHCIGTALEQIQWGKQDIVFAGGGEEEHWSQ
;
A
#
# COMPACT_ATOMS: atom_id res chain seq x y z
N MET A 1 23.26 6.13 19.57
CA MET A 1 22.00 6.06 18.82
C MET A 1 21.10 4.97 19.41
N ARG A 2 19.79 5.13 19.39
CA ARG A 2 18.85 4.08 19.78
C ARG A 2 18.97 2.89 18.82
N ARG A 3 18.91 1.67 19.35
CA ARG A 3 18.79 0.46 18.54
C ARG A 3 17.35 0.35 18.03
N VAL A 4 17.18 0.13 16.72
CA VAL A 4 15.88 -0.06 16.09
C VAL A 4 15.74 -1.51 15.66
N VAL A 5 14.55 -2.08 15.86
CA VAL A 5 14.23 -3.47 15.53
C VAL A 5 12.90 -3.52 14.79
N ILE A 6 12.73 -4.53 13.94
CA ILE A 6 11.45 -4.85 13.31
C ILE A 6 10.65 -5.70 14.29
N THR A 7 9.45 -5.26 14.66
CA THR A 7 8.58 -5.92 15.64
C THR A 7 7.37 -6.58 15.01
N GLY A 8 6.99 -6.19 13.81
CA GLY A 8 5.87 -6.78 13.09
C GLY A 8 6.02 -6.62 11.59
N LEU A 9 5.44 -7.54 10.84
CA LEU A 9 5.50 -7.59 9.40
C LEU A 9 4.15 -8.02 8.83
N GLY A 10 3.65 -7.27 7.86
CA GLY A 10 2.49 -7.61 7.05
C GLY A 10 2.84 -7.54 5.58
N ILE A 11 2.26 -8.42 4.78
CA ILE A 11 2.55 -8.53 3.37
C ILE A 11 1.32 -8.98 2.58
N VAL A 12 1.09 -8.34 1.45
CA VAL A 12 0.14 -8.73 0.40
C VAL A 12 0.90 -8.72 -0.91
N SER A 13 0.98 -9.85 -1.59
CA SER A 13 1.74 -9.98 -2.82
C SER A 13 1.24 -11.10 -3.72
N CYS A 14 1.73 -11.17 -4.95
CA CYS A 14 1.46 -12.29 -5.83
C CYS A 14 2.00 -13.64 -5.31
N LEU A 15 2.92 -13.64 -4.34
CA LEU A 15 3.41 -14.85 -3.67
C LEU A 15 2.51 -15.32 -2.54
N GLY A 16 1.58 -14.50 -2.10
CA GLY A 16 0.67 -14.79 -1.00
C GLY A 16 0.30 -13.54 -0.22
N ASN A 17 -0.73 -13.67 0.61
CA ASN A 17 -1.34 -12.56 1.33
C ASN A 17 -1.10 -12.64 2.83
N ASP A 18 -0.13 -13.43 3.26
CA ASP A 18 0.33 -13.56 4.64
C ASP A 18 1.82 -13.99 4.68
N LYS A 19 2.45 -13.74 5.81
CA LYS A 19 3.86 -14.00 6.05
C LYS A 19 4.26 -15.47 5.87
N ALA A 20 3.41 -16.40 6.29
CA ALA A 20 3.70 -17.83 6.24
C ALA A 20 3.70 -18.33 4.79
N THR A 21 2.65 -18.02 4.05
CA THR A 21 2.49 -18.38 2.63
C THR A 21 3.61 -17.80 1.76
N VAL A 22 3.93 -16.52 1.94
CA VAL A 22 5.02 -15.88 1.18
C VAL A 22 6.36 -16.53 1.51
N THR A 23 6.63 -16.81 2.79
CA THR A 23 7.87 -17.48 3.21
C THR A 23 7.99 -18.88 2.62
N GLU A 24 6.89 -19.65 2.63
CA GLU A 24 6.86 -20.99 2.04
C GLU A 24 7.12 -20.95 0.53
N ASN A 25 6.46 -20.06 -0.18
CA ASN A 25 6.60 -19.92 -1.63
C ASN A 25 8.02 -19.48 -2.02
N LEU A 26 8.63 -18.57 -1.27
CA LEU A 26 10.04 -18.19 -1.46
C LEU A 26 10.99 -19.36 -1.23
N ARG A 27 10.82 -20.12 -0.13
CA ARG A 27 11.65 -21.30 0.19
C ARG A 27 11.56 -22.38 -0.89
N ASN A 28 10.40 -22.57 -1.45
CA ASN A 28 10.15 -23.59 -2.47
C ASN A 28 10.31 -23.07 -3.90
N SER A 29 10.80 -21.85 -4.10
CA SER A 29 10.96 -21.21 -5.40
C SER A 29 9.68 -21.24 -6.25
N ARG A 30 8.50 -21.09 -5.61
CA ARG A 30 7.21 -21.04 -6.29
C ARG A 30 6.96 -19.60 -6.79
N PRO A 31 6.84 -19.39 -8.10
CA PRO A 31 6.59 -18.05 -8.63
C PRO A 31 5.15 -17.62 -8.38
N GLY A 32 4.94 -16.32 -8.14
CA GLY A 32 3.62 -15.70 -8.13
C GLY A 32 3.22 -15.09 -9.48
N ILE A 33 4.08 -15.20 -10.49
CA ILE A 33 3.84 -14.66 -11.83
C ILE A 33 2.94 -15.62 -12.61
N ARG A 34 1.89 -15.06 -13.21
CA ARG A 34 0.91 -15.84 -13.98
C ARG A 34 0.47 -15.10 -15.24
N PHE A 35 -0.13 -15.85 -16.16
CA PHE A 35 -0.72 -15.28 -17.37
C PHE A 35 -1.80 -14.25 -17.02
N ASN A 36 -1.76 -13.11 -17.71
CA ASN A 36 -2.72 -12.01 -17.54
C ASN A 36 -3.52 -11.84 -18.84
N PRO A 37 -4.82 -12.21 -18.86
CA PRO A 37 -5.67 -12.10 -20.03
C PRO A 37 -5.81 -10.67 -20.55
N GLU A 38 -5.89 -9.68 -19.66
CA GLU A 38 -6.02 -8.27 -20.01
C GLU A 38 -4.80 -7.78 -20.79
N TYR A 39 -3.59 -8.19 -20.35
CA TYR A 39 -2.36 -7.85 -21.07
C TYR A 39 -2.32 -8.41 -22.48
N LYS A 40 -2.90 -9.60 -22.67
CA LYS A 40 -3.06 -10.19 -24.01
C LYS A 40 -4.05 -9.39 -24.86
N GLU A 41 -5.19 -9.01 -24.31
CA GLU A 41 -6.23 -8.22 -25.01
C GLU A 41 -5.71 -6.86 -25.42
N MET A 42 -4.88 -6.23 -24.58
CA MET A 42 -4.22 -4.96 -24.88
C MET A 42 -3.03 -5.08 -25.84
N GLY A 43 -2.68 -6.29 -26.27
CA GLY A 43 -1.60 -6.53 -27.24
C GLY A 43 -0.19 -6.35 -26.67
N LEU A 44 -0.02 -6.45 -25.34
CA LEU A 44 1.29 -6.34 -24.71
C LEU A 44 2.20 -7.52 -25.10
N ARG A 45 3.50 -7.23 -25.28
CA ARG A 45 4.51 -8.27 -25.58
C ARG A 45 4.65 -9.28 -24.46
N SER A 46 4.68 -8.79 -23.19
CA SER A 46 4.65 -9.64 -22.01
C SER A 46 3.19 -9.79 -21.58
N GLN A 47 2.75 -11.03 -21.44
CA GLN A 47 1.37 -11.36 -21.07
C GLN A 47 1.32 -12.02 -19.69
N VAL A 48 2.27 -11.71 -18.84
CA VAL A 48 2.36 -12.24 -17.47
C VAL A 48 2.54 -11.11 -16.49
N SER A 49 1.97 -11.27 -15.30
CA SER A 49 2.07 -10.30 -14.21
C SER A 49 2.04 -10.96 -12.84
N GLY A 50 2.39 -10.18 -11.81
CA GLY A 50 2.31 -10.57 -10.40
C GLY A 50 0.98 -10.17 -9.77
N SER A 51 -0.14 -10.54 -10.39
CA SER A 51 -1.48 -10.15 -9.94
C SER A 51 -1.82 -10.69 -8.55
N ILE A 52 -2.53 -9.87 -7.79
CA ILE A 52 -3.07 -10.20 -6.46
C ILE A 52 -4.56 -10.50 -6.61
N ASP A 53 -4.98 -11.66 -6.08
CA ASP A 53 -6.35 -12.14 -6.17
C ASP A 53 -7.05 -11.97 -4.81
N LEU A 54 -7.54 -10.77 -4.54
CA LEU A 54 -8.26 -10.40 -3.33
C LEU A 54 -9.52 -9.62 -3.66
N ASN A 55 -10.62 -9.97 -3.05
CA ASN A 55 -11.82 -9.14 -3.06
C ASN A 55 -11.70 -8.04 -2.00
N LEU A 56 -11.11 -6.91 -2.39
CA LEU A 56 -10.84 -5.79 -1.50
C LEU A 56 -12.10 -5.16 -0.91
N GLU A 57 -13.24 -5.22 -1.62
CA GLU A 57 -14.53 -4.69 -1.14
C GLU A 57 -15.09 -5.47 0.04
N GLU A 58 -14.80 -6.78 0.11
CA GLU A 58 -15.19 -7.63 1.24
C GLU A 58 -14.23 -7.51 2.43
N LEU A 59 -12.95 -7.24 2.16
CA LEU A 59 -11.90 -7.22 3.18
C LEU A 59 -11.73 -5.86 3.88
N ILE A 60 -12.18 -4.78 3.25
CA ILE A 60 -11.99 -3.42 3.76
C ILE A 60 -13.34 -2.74 3.97
N ASP A 61 -13.55 -2.18 5.18
CA ASP A 61 -14.76 -1.41 5.48
C ASP A 61 -15.04 -0.38 4.38
N ARG A 62 -16.27 -0.34 3.90
CA ARG A 62 -16.71 0.54 2.80
C ARG A 62 -16.40 2.02 3.05
N LYS A 63 -16.36 2.46 4.31
CA LYS A 63 -16.01 3.84 4.67
C LYS A 63 -14.55 4.15 4.41
N VAL A 64 -13.67 3.15 4.46
CA VAL A 64 -12.25 3.24 4.12
C VAL A 64 -12.06 3.01 2.62
N TYR A 65 -12.64 1.94 2.09
CA TYR A 65 -12.44 1.47 0.71
C TYR A 65 -12.75 2.55 -0.35
N ARG A 66 -13.75 3.39 -0.13
CA ARG A 66 -14.10 4.47 -1.05
C ARG A 66 -12.99 5.51 -1.28
N PHE A 67 -11.99 5.60 -0.40
CA PHE A 67 -10.88 6.56 -0.50
C PHE A 67 -9.60 5.96 -1.06
N VAL A 68 -9.47 4.64 -1.09
CA VAL A 68 -8.22 3.95 -1.44
C VAL A 68 -8.24 3.43 -2.88
N GLY A 69 -7.11 3.54 -3.57
CA GLY A 69 -6.77 2.72 -4.74
C GLY A 69 -6.15 1.40 -4.30
N HIS A 70 -5.86 0.50 -5.24
CA HIS A 70 -5.36 -0.84 -4.93
C HIS A 70 -4.07 -0.81 -4.12
N ALA A 71 -3.08 0.04 -4.47
CA ALA A 71 -1.83 0.17 -3.74
C ALA A 71 -2.05 0.50 -2.26
N ALA A 72 -2.93 1.47 -1.96
CA ALA A 72 -3.25 1.85 -0.58
C ALA A 72 -4.10 0.76 0.12
N ALA A 73 -4.95 0.04 -0.61
CA ALA A 73 -5.75 -1.06 -0.08
C ALA A 73 -4.87 -2.24 0.35
N TYR A 74 -3.90 -2.64 -0.47
CA TYR A 74 -2.92 -3.69 -0.11
C TYR A 74 -2.08 -3.27 1.10
N ALA A 75 -1.62 -2.02 1.12
CA ALA A 75 -0.87 -1.48 2.26
C ALA A 75 -1.72 -1.42 3.54
N TYR A 76 -3.04 -1.15 3.42
CA TYR A 76 -3.97 -1.18 4.55
C TYR A 76 -4.07 -2.58 5.17
N LEU A 77 -4.27 -3.61 4.36
CA LEU A 77 -4.33 -4.99 4.83
C LEU A 77 -2.99 -5.42 5.45
N ALA A 78 -1.88 -5.12 4.78
CA ALA A 78 -0.54 -5.40 5.30
C ALA A 78 -0.27 -4.68 6.64
N MET A 79 -0.73 -3.44 6.81
CA MET A 79 -0.58 -2.71 8.07
C MET A 79 -1.41 -3.34 9.20
N GLN A 80 -2.62 -3.84 8.92
CA GLN A 80 -3.41 -4.59 9.90
C GLN A 80 -2.65 -5.83 10.40
N ASP A 81 -2.06 -6.59 9.48
CA ASP A 81 -1.28 -7.76 9.81
C ASP A 81 0.00 -7.41 10.60
N ALA A 82 0.69 -6.34 10.22
CA ALA A 82 1.86 -5.86 10.94
C ALA A 82 1.53 -5.44 12.38
N ILE A 83 0.40 -4.77 12.60
CA ILE A 83 -0.10 -4.41 13.94
C ILE A 83 -0.36 -5.66 14.77
N LYS A 84 -1.02 -6.65 14.18
CA LYS A 84 -1.32 -7.93 14.82
C LYS A 84 -0.06 -8.73 15.11
N ASP A 85 0.87 -8.82 14.18
CA ASP A 85 2.15 -9.53 14.33
C ASP A 85 3.03 -8.89 15.43
N ALA A 86 3.00 -7.56 15.53
CA ALA A 86 3.71 -6.81 16.58
C ALA A 86 3.02 -6.86 17.94
N GLY A 87 1.76 -7.30 18.02
CA GLY A 87 0.96 -7.29 19.26
C GLY A 87 0.64 -5.88 19.78
N LEU A 88 0.54 -4.88 18.89
CA LEU A 88 0.29 -3.50 19.28
C LEU A 88 -1.17 -3.26 19.65
N THR A 89 -1.39 -2.50 20.73
CA THR A 89 -2.72 -2.02 21.13
C THR A 89 -3.14 -0.80 20.31
N GLU A 90 -4.44 -0.49 20.28
CA GLU A 90 -4.95 0.72 19.62
C GLU A 90 -4.32 2.01 20.19
N GLU A 91 -4.05 2.06 21.48
CA GLU A 91 -3.40 3.21 22.12
C GLU A 91 -1.95 3.38 21.69
N GLN A 92 -1.23 2.28 21.43
CA GLN A 92 0.13 2.30 20.92
C GLN A 92 0.15 2.73 19.46
N VAL A 93 -0.81 2.29 18.65
CA VAL A 93 -0.96 2.72 17.25
C VAL A 93 -1.36 4.19 17.16
N SER A 94 -2.39 4.61 17.91
CA SER A 94 -2.89 5.99 17.93
C SER A 94 -2.18 6.84 18.99
N ASN A 95 -0.89 7.07 18.79
CA ASN A 95 -0.02 7.77 19.75
C ASN A 95 0.80 8.86 19.04
N PRO A 96 1.03 10.03 19.66
CA PRO A 96 1.90 11.07 19.06
C PRO A 96 3.34 10.61 18.77
N ARG A 97 3.79 9.53 19.42
CA ARG A 97 5.11 8.93 19.17
C ARG A 97 5.08 7.73 18.22
N THR A 98 3.93 7.47 17.59
CA THR A 98 3.76 6.46 16.55
C THR A 98 3.49 7.12 15.21
N GLY A 99 4.44 6.97 14.29
CA GLY A 99 4.43 7.57 12.96
C GLY A 99 4.16 6.56 11.84
N LEU A 100 3.97 7.12 10.64
CA LEU A 100 3.79 6.37 9.39
C LEU A 100 4.62 7.02 8.29
N VAL A 101 5.51 6.28 7.68
CA VAL A 101 6.26 6.66 6.48
C VAL A 101 6.02 5.57 5.44
N ALA A 102 5.12 5.84 4.51
CA ALA A 102 4.74 4.85 3.50
C ALA A 102 4.43 5.53 2.16
N GLY A 103 4.80 4.89 1.07
CA GLY A 103 4.65 5.49 -0.25
C GLY A 103 4.33 4.49 -1.35
N SER A 104 4.36 4.99 -2.56
CA SER A 104 4.20 4.23 -3.81
C SER A 104 5.18 4.79 -4.83
N GLY A 105 5.68 3.95 -5.71
CA GLY A 105 6.52 4.36 -6.83
C GLY A 105 5.76 5.15 -7.88
N GLY A 106 4.45 4.92 -7.99
CA GLY A 106 3.55 5.61 -8.90
C GLY A 106 2.19 5.89 -8.28
N ALA A 107 1.45 6.81 -8.89
CA ALA A 107 0.04 7.01 -8.56
C ALA A 107 -0.81 5.87 -9.16
N SER A 108 -2.03 5.71 -8.68
CA SER A 108 -2.97 4.71 -9.23
C SER A 108 -3.35 5.03 -10.67
N THR A 109 -2.74 4.31 -11.60
CA THR A 109 -3.01 4.47 -13.04
C THR A 109 -4.42 4.00 -13.39
N LEU A 110 -4.90 2.91 -12.79
CA LEU A 110 -6.28 2.46 -12.94
C LEU A 110 -7.28 3.59 -12.62
N ASN A 111 -7.16 4.18 -11.43
CA ASN A 111 -8.08 5.25 -11.01
C ASN A 111 -7.94 6.54 -11.83
N GLN A 112 -6.76 6.82 -12.38
CA GLN A 112 -6.56 7.95 -13.31
C GLN A 112 -7.28 7.70 -14.64
N MET A 113 -7.13 6.51 -15.23
CA MET A 113 -7.81 6.12 -16.46
C MET A 113 -9.32 6.15 -16.29
N GLU A 114 -9.85 5.51 -15.24
CA GLU A 114 -11.29 5.53 -14.94
C GLU A 114 -11.85 6.95 -14.72
N ALA A 115 -11.08 7.83 -14.07
CA ALA A 115 -11.51 9.21 -13.87
C ALA A 115 -11.59 9.97 -15.22
N LEU A 116 -10.59 9.75 -16.09
CA LEU A 116 -10.53 10.36 -17.41
C LEU A 116 -11.67 9.88 -18.32
N ASP A 117 -11.92 8.58 -18.35
CA ASP A 117 -13.00 7.99 -19.13
C ASP A 117 -14.36 8.44 -18.62
N THR A 118 -14.57 8.44 -17.30
CA THR A 118 -15.79 8.98 -16.69
C THR A 118 -16.00 10.45 -17.05
N LEU A 119 -14.94 11.26 -17.03
CA LEU A 119 -15.00 12.68 -17.42
C LEU A 119 -15.45 12.85 -18.87
N ARG A 120 -14.84 12.08 -19.77
CA ARG A 120 -15.12 12.14 -21.22
C ARG A 120 -16.54 11.66 -21.58
N GLU A 121 -16.95 10.54 -20.99
CA GLU A 121 -18.24 9.91 -21.32
C GLU A 121 -19.42 10.50 -20.59
N LYS A 122 -19.25 10.86 -19.29
CA LYS A 122 -20.36 11.18 -18.36
C LYS A 122 -20.26 12.59 -17.77
N GLY A 123 -19.18 13.31 -18.06
CA GLY A 123 -18.93 14.67 -17.57
C GLY A 123 -18.46 14.76 -16.11
N VAL A 124 -17.99 15.95 -15.73
CA VAL A 124 -17.29 16.20 -14.46
C VAL A 124 -18.12 15.83 -13.20
N LYS A 125 -19.44 15.99 -13.25
CA LYS A 125 -20.32 15.66 -12.11
C LYS A 125 -20.30 14.16 -11.72
N ARG A 126 -19.88 13.29 -12.63
CA ARG A 126 -19.82 11.83 -12.41
C ARG A 126 -18.46 11.34 -11.94
N VAL A 127 -17.39 12.13 -12.07
CA VAL A 127 -16.05 11.77 -11.61
C VAL A 127 -16.01 11.56 -10.09
N GLY A 128 -16.73 12.39 -9.34
CA GLY A 128 -16.84 12.29 -7.89
C GLY A 128 -15.58 12.78 -7.14
N PRO A 129 -15.69 13.00 -5.82
CA PRO A 129 -14.62 13.63 -5.04
C PRO A 129 -13.50 12.66 -4.61
N TYR A 130 -13.74 11.36 -4.64
CA TYR A 130 -12.81 10.36 -4.08
C TYR A 130 -11.63 10.02 -5.00
N ARG A 131 -11.65 10.46 -6.26
CA ARG A 131 -10.57 10.21 -7.21
C ARG A 131 -9.26 10.85 -6.79
N VAL A 132 -9.31 12.03 -6.16
CA VAL A 132 -8.11 12.73 -5.69
C VAL A 132 -7.34 11.87 -4.69
N THR A 133 -8.00 11.32 -3.67
CA THR A 133 -7.36 10.49 -2.66
C THR A 133 -6.79 9.20 -3.22
N ARG A 134 -7.40 8.63 -4.26
CA ARG A 134 -6.96 7.40 -4.91
C ARG A 134 -5.75 7.62 -5.83
N THR A 135 -5.61 8.82 -6.42
CA THR A 135 -4.62 9.10 -7.47
C THR A 135 -3.44 9.96 -7.02
N MET A 136 -3.52 10.60 -5.85
CA MET A 136 -2.42 11.45 -5.35
C MET A 136 -1.19 10.62 -4.98
N GLY A 137 0.02 11.17 -5.18
CA GLY A 137 1.28 10.48 -4.89
C GLY A 137 1.45 10.07 -3.41
N SER A 138 0.74 10.73 -2.49
CA SER A 138 0.71 10.41 -1.06
C SER A 138 -0.46 9.49 -0.66
N THR A 139 -1.12 8.82 -1.60
CA THR A 139 -2.31 8.01 -1.34
C THR A 139 -2.10 6.99 -0.23
N VAL A 140 -0.95 6.29 -0.21
CA VAL A 140 -0.67 5.24 0.79
C VAL A 140 -0.65 5.83 2.19
N SER A 141 0.22 6.80 2.48
CA SER A 141 0.34 7.37 3.83
C SER A 141 -0.93 8.09 4.29
N ALA A 142 -1.56 8.85 3.40
CA ALA A 142 -2.76 9.61 3.73
C ALA A 142 -3.97 8.71 4.02
N CYS A 143 -4.18 7.68 3.18
CA CYS A 143 -5.32 6.78 3.34
C CYS A 143 -5.17 5.79 4.50
N LEU A 144 -3.95 5.50 4.96
CA LEU A 144 -3.71 4.69 6.14
C LEU A 144 -3.78 5.52 7.44
N ALA A 145 -3.31 6.77 7.42
CA ALA A 145 -3.26 7.59 8.62
C ALA A 145 -4.62 7.77 9.30
N THR A 146 -5.68 7.93 8.52
CA THR A 146 -7.02 8.19 9.06
C THR A 146 -7.65 6.97 9.76
N PRO A 147 -7.77 5.79 9.12
CA PRO A 147 -8.39 4.62 9.76
C PRO A 147 -7.59 4.11 10.96
N PHE A 148 -6.26 4.18 10.91
CA PHE A 148 -5.39 3.78 12.02
C PHE A 148 -5.16 4.91 13.05
N LYS A 149 -5.73 6.10 12.84
CA LYS A 149 -5.66 7.26 13.74
C LYS A 149 -4.21 7.62 14.11
N ILE A 150 -3.32 7.60 13.12
CA ILE A 150 -1.90 7.94 13.33
C ILE A 150 -1.77 9.39 13.79
N LYS A 151 -1.06 9.62 14.89
CA LYS A 151 -0.88 10.94 15.51
C LYS A 151 0.55 11.46 15.48
N GLY A 152 1.53 10.59 15.17
CA GLY A 152 2.92 10.98 14.97
C GLY A 152 3.15 11.51 13.55
N ILE A 153 4.41 11.46 13.11
CA ILE A 153 4.75 11.88 11.73
C ILE A 153 3.97 11.06 10.71
N ASN A 154 3.53 11.70 9.64
CA ASN A 154 2.86 11.05 8.52
C ASN A 154 3.23 11.73 7.20
N TYR A 155 3.96 11.03 6.34
CA TYR A 155 4.27 11.49 4.99
C TYR A 155 4.68 10.34 4.07
N SER A 156 4.66 10.61 2.76
CA SER A 156 5.07 9.66 1.73
C SER A 156 6.46 10.00 1.19
N ILE A 157 7.17 8.96 0.79
CA ILE A 157 8.34 9.02 -0.07
C ILE A 157 7.95 8.34 -1.39
N SER A 158 8.42 8.88 -2.50
CA SER A 158 8.30 8.23 -3.81
C SER A 158 9.67 8.20 -4.48
N SER A 159 10.16 7.00 -4.76
CA SER A 159 11.44 6.75 -5.41
C SER A 159 11.41 5.46 -6.22
N ALA A 160 10.33 5.31 -7.00
CA ALA A 160 10.07 4.15 -7.85
C ALA A 160 10.21 2.84 -7.04
N CYS A 161 10.88 1.82 -7.58
CA CYS A 161 11.08 0.52 -6.92
C CYS A 161 11.81 0.58 -5.57
N ALA A 162 12.51 1.69 -5.26
CA ALA A 162 13.22 1.90 -4.00
C ALA A 162 12.35 2.56 -2.91
N THR A 163 11.11 2.91 -3.18
CA THR A 163 10.21 3.64 -2.27
C THR A 163 10.16 3.01 -0.88
N SER A 164 9.83 1.73 -0.78
CA SER A 164 9.70 1.04 0.51
C SER A 164 11.02 0.98 1.29
N ALA A 165 12.15 0.79 0.59
CA ALA A 165 13.47 0.82 1.22
C ALA A 165 13.79 2.19 1.82
N HIS A 166 13.49 3.27 1.11
CA HIS A 166 13.65 4.64 1.62
C HIS A 166 12.70 4.94 2.79
N CYS A 167 11.46 4.45 2.75
CA CYS A 167 10.53 4.57 3.89
C CYS A 167 11.08 3.88 5.14
N ILE A 168 11.64 2.66 5.00
CA ILE A 168 12.26 1.91 6.10
C ILE A 168 13.48 2.65 6.67
N GLY A 169 14.38 3.14 5.78
CA GLY A 169 15.56 3.89 6.20
C GLY A 169 15.19 5.17 6.95
N THR A 170 14.23 5.91 6.43
CA THR A 170 13.73 7.13 7.09
C THR A 170 13.06 6.85 8.43
N ALA A 171 12.27 5.78 8.53
CA ALA A 171 11.65 5.35 9.79
C ALA A 171 12.71 5.01 10.86
N LEU A 172 13.77 4.30 10.46
CA LEU A 172 14.90 4.02 11.33
C LEU A 172 15.52 5.32 11.87
N GLU A 173 15.78 6.31 11.01
CA GLU A 173 16.33 7.61 11.42
C GLU A 173 15.40 8.35 12.40
N GLN A 174 14.09 8.36 12.18
CA GLN A 174 13.13 9.01 13.09
C GLN A 174 13.18 8.41 14.50
N ILE A 175 13.34 7.10 14.61
CA ILE A 175 13.46 6.41 15.90
C ILE A 175 14.84 6.68 16.52
N GLN A 176 15.91 6.61 15.72
CA GLN A 176 17.28 6.88 16.19
C GLN A 176 17.46 8.29 16.76
N TRP A 177 16.82 9.27 16.14
CA TRP A 177 16.82 10.67 16.60
C TRP A 177 15.86 10.93 17.77
N GLY A 178 15.12 9.91 18.21
CA GLY A 178 14.18 10.03 19.32
C GLY A 178 12.91 10.81 19.00
N LYS A 179 12.61 11.06 17.72
CA LYS A 179 11.38 11.76 17.31
C LYS A 179 10.15 10.87 17.38
N GLN A 180 10.32 9.58 17.14
CA GLN A 180 9.27 8.57 17.25
C GLN A 180 9.77 7.38 18.06
N ASP A 181 8.88 6.57 18.60
CA ASP A 181 9.18 5.30 19.26
C ASP A 181 8.75 4.10 18.41
N ILE A 182 7.68 4.26 17.63
CA ILE A 182 7.17 3.29 16.66
C ILE A 182 6.98 4.01 15.32
N VAL A 183 7.37 3.37 14.22
CA VAL A 183 7.05 3.87 12.88
C VAL A 183 6.63 2.71 11.99
N PHE A 184 5.44 2.81 11.42
CA PHE A 184 5.04 1.96 10.32
C PHE A 184 5.76 2.43 9.05
N ALA A 185 6.43 1.51 8.36
CA ALA A 185 7.23 1.83 7.20
C ALA A 185 7.02 0.81 6.08
N GLY A 186 6.93 1.28 4.86
CA GLY A 186 6.75 0.43 3.70
C GLY A 186 6.10 1.14 2.54
N GLY A 187 5.33 0.39 1.77
CA GLY A 187 4.61 0.94 0.62
C GLY A 187 3.72 -0.08 -0.05
N GLY A 188 3.02 0.37 -1.06
CA GLY A 188 2.16 -0.46 -1.88
C GLY A 188 2.22 -0.01 -3.33
N GLU A 189 2.13 -0.99 -4.22
CA GLU A 189 2.04 -0.77 -5.66
C GLU A 189 0.79 -1.46 -6.19
N GLU A 190 0.31 -0.99 -7.32
CA GLU A 190 -0.70 -1.69 -8.12
C GLU A 190 -0.15 -1.97 -9.51
N GLU A 191 -0.63 -3.02 -10.13
CA GLU A 191 -0.35 -3.26 -11.56
C GLU A 191 -1.52 -2.74 -12.40
N HIS A 192 -1.19 -2.26 -13.59
CA HIS A 192 -2.16 -1.90 -14.61
C HIS A 192 -1.51 -2.00 -15.99
N TRP A 193 -2.26 -2.46 -16.99
CA TRP A 193 -1.77 -2.69 -18.35
C TRP A 193 -1.14 -1.44 -19.01
N SER A 194 -1.46 -0.25 -18.52
CA SER A 194 -0.98 1.02 -19.08
C SER A 194 0.26 1.60 -18.40
N GLN A 195 0.90 0.81 -17.51
CA GLN A 195 2.17 1.18 -16.85
C GLN A 195 3.36 0.57 -17.54
#